data_5693896eb628e22148c00c1fbd8eb292
#
_entry.id   5693896eb628e22148c00c1fbd8eb292
#
_cell.length_a   1.000
_cell.length_b   1.000
_cell.length_c   1.000
_cell.angle_alpha   90.00
_cell.angle_beta   90.00
_cell.angle_gamma   90.00
#
_symmetry.space_group_name_H-M   'P 1'
#
loop_
_entity.id
_entity.type
_entity.pdbx_description
1 polymer ?
#
loop_
_entity_poly.entity_id
_entity_poly.type
_entity_poly.pdbx_seq_one_letter_code
_entity_poly.pdbx_strand_id
1 'polypeptide(L)'
;MKKGIIFDMDGTIWDSAENVAKSWTEKIHEAGYLDKSVSEADIKSVMGKTMDVIADLLFPYTAPGKERNDLREAVETYELEYLSKHGGKLYPEVLETLQKLREMGYHLYIVSNCQAGYVETFLNYFNIDIKKENALIEDIECYGNNFLSKGQNIALVVKRNNLDKAVYVGDIQSDYDSTCEAGLPFIHASYGFGKINVEVPVIKTFADLTEVVCKVI
;
A
#
# COMPACT_ATOMS: atom_id res chain seq x y z
N MET A 1 20.85 1.12 -17.93
CA MET A 1 19.41 0.83 -17.97
C MET A 1 18.91 0.87 -16.53
N LYS A 2 18.02 1.83 -16.20
CA LYS A 2 17.47 1.99 -14.84
C LYS A 2 16.25 1.09 -14.67
N LYS A 3 16.37 0.06 -13.83
CA LYS A 3 15.31 -0.92 -13.56
C LYS A 3 14.62 -0.61 -12.24
N GLY A 4 13.29 -0.46 -12.24
CA GLY A 4 12.49 -0.16 -11.06
C GLY A 4 11.62 -1.33 -10.59
N ILE A 5 11.48 -1.48 -9.28
CA ILE A 5 10.46 -2.32 -8.66
C ILE A 5 9.54 -1.39 -7.87
N ILE A 6 8.26 -1.43 -8.20
CA ILE A 6 7.24 -0.60 -7.56
C ILE A 6 6.36 -1.53 -6.74
N PHE A 7 6.19 -1.24 -5.47
CA PHE A 7 5.45 -2.06 -4.53
C PHE A 7 4.11 -1.43 -4.16
N ASP A 8 3.08 -2.26 -4.03
CA ASP A 8 1.98 -1.97 -3.14
C ASP A 8 2.44 -2.05 -1.67
N MET A 9 1.58 -1.60 -0.74
CA MET A 9 1.89 -1.62 0.69
C MET A 9 1.18 -2.74 1.44
N ASP A 10 -0.11 -2.56 1.67
CA ASP A 10 -0.92 -3.42 2.53
C ASP A 10 -1.21 -4.76 1.86
N GLY A 11 -0.79 -5.85 2.49
CA GLY A 11 -0.84 -7.18 1.87
C GLY A 11 0.41 -7.53 1.07
N THR A 12 1.31 -6.56 0.80
CA THR A 12 2.53 -6.77 0.01
C THR A 12 3.79 -6.58 0.86
N ILE A 13 3.99 -5.42 1.46
CA ILE A 13 5.16 -5.12 2.32
C ILE A 13 4.83 -5.37 3.79
N TRP A 14 3.65 -4.98 4.24
CA TRP A 14 3.22 -5.09 5.63
C TRP A 14 1.73 -5.45 5.74
N ASP A 15 1.32 -5.81 6.96
CA ASP A 15 -0.07 -5.97 7.39
C ASP A 15 -0.34 -4.99 8.53
N SER A 16 -1.09 -3.92 8.26
CA SER A 16 -1.50 -2.90 9.21
C SER A 16 -2.90 -3.14 9.78
N ALA A 17 -3.66 -4.09 9.21
CA ALA A 17 -5.11 -4.21 9.37
C ALA A 17 -5.57 -4.31 10.84
N GLU A 18 -4.82 -5.00 11.71
CA GLU A 18 -5.15 -5.11 13.14
C GLU A 18 -5.13 -3.73 13.83
N ASN A 19 -4.08 -2.93 13.58
CA ASN A 19 -3.92 -1.64 14.22
C ASN A 19 -4.80 -0.55 13.59
N VAL A 20 -5.05 -0.63 12.29
CA VAL A 20 -6.06 0.19 11.60
C VAL A 20 -7.45 -0.07 12.20
N ALA A 21 -7.85 -1.34 12.36
CA ALA A 21 -9.15 -1.69 12.96
C ALA A 21 -9.31 -1.14 14.37
N LYS A 22 -8.26 -1.21 15.20
CA LYS A 22 -8.25 -0.64 16.57
C LYS A 22 -8.43 0.87 16.55
N SER A 23 -7.60 1.57 15.78
CA SER A 23 -7.64 3.03 15.68
C SER A 23 -8.98 3.55 15.18
N TRP A 24 -9.54 2.91 14.16
CA TRP A 24 -10.85 3.28 13.62
C TRP A 24 -11.97 3.02 14.60
N THR A 25 -11.98 1.87 15.30
CA THR A 25 -12.98 1.56 16.33
C THR A 25 -12.96 2.59 17.45
N GLU A 26 -11.77 2.98 17.96
CA GLU A 26 -11.62 4.02 18.97
C GLU A 26 -12.25 5.35 18.50
N LYS A 27 -11.95 5.76 17.28
CA LYS A 27 -12.44 7.02 16.73
C LYS A 27 -13.94 7.00 16.39
N ILE A 28 -14.47 5.87 15.93
CA ILE A 28 -15.91 5.62 15.75
C ILE A 28 -16.65 5.78 17.08
N HIS A 29 -16.11 5.24 18.18
CA HIS A 29 -16.69 5.39 19.51
C HIS A 29 -16.65 6.85 19.99
N GLU A 30 -15.54 7.56 19.80
CA GLU A 30 -15.42 8.99 20.11
C GLU A 30 -16.44 9.84 19.34
N ALA A 31 -16.78 9.45 18.11
CA ALA A 31 -17.81 10.11 17.30
C ALA A 31 -19.26 9.80 17.76
N GLY A 32 -19.42 8.97 18.80
CA GLY A 32 -20.71 8.66 19.40
C GLY A 32 -21.37 7.35 18.94
N TYR A 33 -20.74 6.59 18.04
CA TYR A 33 -21.26 5.31 17.54
C TYR A 33 -20.74 4.13 18.38
N LEU A 34 -21.11 4.09 19.67
CA LEU A 34 -20.58 3.15 20.66
C LEU A 34 -20.91 1.68 20.40
N ASP A 35 -21.92 1.39 19.60
CA ASP A 35 -22.33 0.03 19.19
C ASP A 35 -21.71 -0.42 17.87
N LYS A 36 -20.89 0.43 17.24
CA LYS A 36 -20.20 0.14 15.98
C LYS A 36 -18.71 -0.10 16.21
N SER A 37 -18.17 -1.03 15.46
CA SER A 37 -16.74 -1.35 15.45
C SER A 37 -16.33 -1.84 14.07
N VAL A 38 -15.04 -1.79 13.79
CA VAL A 38 -14.43 -2.34 12.58
C VAL A 38 -13.46 -3.43 13.01
N SER A 39 -13.61 -4.62 12.45
CA SER A 39 -12.69 -5.73 12.69
C SER A 39 -11.51 -5.71 11.72
N GLU A 40 -10.45 -6.45 12.07
CA GLU A 40 -9.33 -6.70 11.14
C GLU A 40 -9.80 -7.31 9.81
N ALA A 41 -10.80 -8.21 9.85
CA ALA A 41 -11.36 -8.82 8.64
C ALA A 41 -12.10 -7.79 7.76
N ASP A 42 -12.83 -6.84 8.38
CA ASP A 42 -13.48 -5.75 7.65
C ASP A 42 -12.44 -4.90 6.94
N ILE A 43 -11.37 -4.49 7.63
CA ILE A 43 -10.27 -3.73 7.05
C ILE A 43 -9.65 -4.49 5.87
N LYS A 44 -9.26 -5.76 6.06
CA LYS A 44 -8.69 -6.59 4.97
C LYS A 44 -9.60 -6.71 3.76
N SER A 45 -10.91 -6.73 3.95
CA SER A 45 -11.90 -6.83 2.87
C SER A 45 -11.97 -5.58 1.97
N VAL A 46 -11.52 -4.45 2.46
CA VAL A 46 -11.55 -3.15 1.76
C VAL A 46 -10.17 -2.62 1.37
N MET A 47 -9.08 -3.25 1.83
CA MET A 47 -7.72 -2.85 1.47
C MET A 47 -7.53 -2.75 -0.04
N GLY A 48 -6.74 -1.77 -0.47
CA GLY A 48 -6.49 -1.45 -1.87
C GLY A 48 -7.57 -0.60 -2.54
N LYS A 49 -8.70 -0.30 -1.86
CA LYS A 49 -9.70 0.68 -2.32
C LYS A 49 -9.29 2.10 -1.90
N THR A 50 -9.90 3.11 -2.53
CA THR A 50 -9.75 4.51 -2.10
C THR A 50 -10.58 4.79 -0.85
N MET A 51 -10.18 5.78 -0.05
CA MET A 51 -10.78 6.06 1.25
C MET A 51 -12.26 6.42 1.17
N ASP A 52 -12.70 7.07 0.09
CA ASP A 52 -14.12 7.37 -0.14
C ASP A 52 -14.94 6.09 -0.25
N VAL A 53 -14.46 5.11 -1.04
CA VAL A 53 -15.12 3.81 -1.22
C VAL A 53 -15.10 3.01 0.09
N ILE A 54 -14.02 3.07 0.83
CA ILE A 54 -13.91 2.41 2.14
C ILE A 54 -14.94 3.00 3.12
N ALA A 55 -15.06 4.32 3.18
CA ALA A 55 -16.03 5.00 4.05
C ALA A 55 -17.48 4.63 3.68
N ASP A 56 -17.81 4.52 2.40
CA ASP A 56 -19.15 4.10 1.95
C ASP A 56 -19.46 2.66 2.37
N LEU A 57 -18.46 1.78 2.38
CA LEU A 57 -18.63 0.37 2.76
C LEU A 57 -18.67 0.15 4.27
N LEU A 58 -17.82 0.83 5.04
CA LEU A 58 -17.65 0.58 6.47
C LEU A 58 -18.48 1.50 7.36
N PHE A 59 -18.96 2.66 6.85
CA PHE A 59 -19.78 3.60 7.61
C PHE A 59 -21.22 3.76 7.05
N PRO A 60 -21.92 2.65 6.67
CA PRO A 60 -23.25 2.73 6.10
C PRO A 60 -24.30 3.31 7.07
N TYR A 61 -23.98 3.37 8.35
CA TYR A 61 -24.82 3.91 9.43
C TYR A 61 -24.74 5.43 9.59
N THR A 62 -23.81 6.09 8.90
CA THR A 62 -23.74 7.57 8.84
C THR A 62 -24.53 8.11 7.67
N ALA A 63 -25.03 9.34 7.76
CA ALA A 63 -25.65 10.00 6.61
C ALA A 63 -24.60 10.28 5.51
N PRO A 64 -24.92 9.98 4.24
CA PRO A 64 -24.03 10.31 3.12
C PRO A 64 -23.70 11.81 3.06
N GLY A 65 -22.51 12.14 2.60
CA GLY A 65 -22.04 13.51 2.52
C GLY A 65 -21.29 13.94 3.78
N LYS A 66 -21.65 15.09 4.37
CA LYS A 66 -20.82 15.72 5.41
C LYS A 66 -20.52 14.81 6.60
N GLU A 67 -21.52 14.15 7.18
CA GLU A 67 -21.35 13.32 8.38
C GLU A 67 -20.37 12.15 8.12
N ARG A 68 -20.54 11.44 6.99
CA ARG A 68 -19.65 10.35 6.58
C ARG A 68 -18.24 10.85 6.30
N ASN A 69 -18.10 11.99 5.64
CA ASN A 69 -16.81 12.59 5.36
C ASN A 69 -16.10 13.05 6.63
N ASP A 70 -16.82 13.67 7.56
CA ASP A 70 -16.24 14.08 8.86
C ASP A 70 -15.71 12.86 9.64
N LEU A 71 -16.46 11.74 9.65
CA LEU A 71 -15.99 10.51 10.29
C LEU A 71 -14.79 9.91 9.56
N ARG A 72 -14.82 9.86 8.22
CA ARG A 72 -13.72 9.40 7.40
C ARG A 72 -12.43 10.19 7.70
N GLU A 73 -12.49 11.51 7.64
CA GLU A 73 -11.33 12.37 7.93
C GLU A 73 -10.81 12.20 9.36
N ALA A 74 -11.70 11.99 10.31
CA ALA A 74 -11.32 11.74 11.69
C ALA A 74 -10.59 10.40 11.87
N VAL A 75 -11.08 9.31 11.25
CA VAL A 75 -10.41 8.01 11.34
C VAL A 75 -9.09 8.01 10.58
N GLU A 76 -9.01 8.62 9.39
CA GLU A 76 -7.77 8.76 8.62
C GLU A 76 -6.68 9.51 9.41
N THR A 77 -7.04 10.63 10.02
CA THR A 77 -6.10 11.43 10.82
C THR A 77 -5.59 10.63 12.02
N TYR A 78 -6.49 10.02 12.77
CA TYR A 78 -6.12 9.26 13.97
C TYR A 78 -5.36 7.98 13.63
N GLU A 79 -5.65 7.35 12.50
CA GLU A 79 -4.90 6.20 11.99
C GLU A 79 -3.41 6.51 11.83
N LEU A 80 -3.07 7.65 11.22
CA LEU A 80 -1.67 8.07 11.07
C LEU A 80 -0.98 8.25 12.43
N GLU A 81 -1.65 8.88 13.40
CA GLU A 81 -1.12 9.02 14.76
C GLU A 81 -0.94 7.66 15.45
N TYR A 82 -1.91 6.77 15.29
CA TYR A 82 -1.88 5.43 15.90
C TYR A 82 -0.76 4.59 15.30
N LEU A 83 -0.69 4.52 13.96
CA LEU A 83 0.33 3.77 13.25
C LEU A 83 1.75 4.33 13.45
N SER A 84 1.91 5.64 13.67
CA SER A 84 3.21 6.22 14.01
C SER A 84 3.77 5.69 15.32
N LYS A 85 2.91 5.22 16.23
CA LYS A 85 3.28 4.69 17.57
C LYS A 85 3.31 3.16 17.60
N HIS A 86 2.43 2.50 16.86
CA HIS A 86 2.17 1.07 16.97
C HIS A 86 2.57 0.29 15.71
N GLY A 87 2.75 0.98 14.57
CA GLY A 87 3.11 0.39 13.28
C GLY A 87 2.11 -0.61 12.73
N GLY A 88 2.59 -1.42 11.82
CA GLY A 88 2.00 -2.66 11.35
C GLY A 88 3.03 -3.78 11.42
N LYS A 89 2.69 -4.97 10.94
CA LYS A 89 3.58 -6.14 10.90
C LYS A 89 4.21 -6.23 9.52
N LEU A 90 5.53 -6.14 9.41
CA LEU A 90 6.22 -6.50 8.16
C LEU A 90 6.02 -7.98 7.86
N TYR A 91 5.86 -8.30 6.59
CA TYR A 91 6.01 -9.68 6.17
C TYR A 91 7.45 -10.16 6.40
N PRO A 92 7.67 -11.48 6.58
CA PRO A 92 9.03 -11.99 6.82
C PRO A 92 10.04 -11.54 5.76
N GLU A 93 11.25 -11.23 6.18
CA GLU A 93 12.41 -10.89 5.35
C GLU A 93 12.24 -9.66 4.42
N VAL A 94 11.27 -8.77 4.70
CA VAL A 94 11.03 -7.59 3.84
C VAL A 94 12.27 -6.69 3.80
N LEU A 95 12.79 -6.24 4.94
CA LEU A 95 13.90 -5.27 4.96
C LEU A 95 15.17 -5.85 4.34
N GLU A 96 15.49 -7.09 4.65
CA GLU A 96 16.65 -7.80 4.11
C GLU A 96 16.53 -7.98 2.58
N THR A 97 15.32 -8.28 2.11
CA THR A 97 15.07 -8.46 0.68
C THR A 97 15.13 -7.14 -0.07
N LEU A 98 14.54 -6.06 0.46
CA LEU A 98 14.67 -4.73 -0.13
C LEU A 98 16.14 -4.32 -0.24
N GLN A 99 16.95 -4.57 0.78
CA GLN A 99 18.38 -4.29 0.74
C GLN A 99 19.09 -5.11 -0.36
N LYS A 100 18.83 -6.41 -0.44
CA LYS A 100 19.38 -7.28 -1.51
C LYS A 100 19.00 -6.80 -2.91
N LEU A 101 17.76 -6.39 -3.12
CA LEU A 101 17.32 -5.85 -4.40
C LEU A 101 18.06 -4.56 -4.78
N ARG A 102 18.34 -3.68 -3.82
CA ARG A 102 19.20 -2.51 -4.02
C ARG A 102 20.62 -2.91 -4.42
N GLU A 103 21.21 -3.88 -3.72
CA GLU A 103 22.56 -4.42 -4.03
C GLU A 103 22.61 -5.07 -5.41
N MET A 104 21.51 -5.66 -5.90
CA MET A 104 21.38 -6.18 -7.25
C MET A 104 21.20 -5.07 -8.32
N GLY A 105 21.12 -3.80 -7.90
CA GLY A 105 21.03 -2.63 -8.79
C GLY A 105 19.61 -2.23 -9.17
N TYR A 106 18.59 -2.73 -8.49
CA TYR A 106 17.21 -2.28 -8.67
C TYR A 106 16.94 -0.99 -7.89
N HIS A 107 16.08 -0.15 -8.44
CA HIS A 107 15.55 1.06 -7.81
C HIS A 107 14.14 0.78 -7.26
N LEU A 108 13.89 1.13 -5.99
CA LEU A 108 12.69 0.70 -5.28
C LEU A 108 11.75 1.88 -4.99
N TYR A 109 10.46 1.64 -5.21
CA TYR A 109 9.39 2.64 -5.15
C TYR A 109 8.16 2.06 -4.45
N ILE A 110 7.30 2.93 -3.90
CA ILE A 110 5.99 2.52 -3.37
C ILE A 110 4.89 3.33 -4.04
N VAL A 111 3.82 2.66 -4.47
CA VAL A 111 2.60 3.29 -4.98
C VAL A 111 1.38 2.59 -4.37
N SER A 112 0.54 3.33 -3.65
CA SER A 112 -0.62 2.80 -2.94
C SER A 112 -1.89 3.65 -3.17
N ASN A 113 -3.06 3.09 -2.85
CA ASN A 113 -4.34 3.81 -2.87
C ASN A 113 -4.69 4.46 -1.51
N CYS A 114 -3.75 4.53 -0.58
CA CYS A 114 -3.95 5.10 0.75
C CYS A 114 -4.08 6.64 0.74
N GLN A 115 -4.44 7.20 1.92
CA GLN A 115 -4.42 8.62 2.18
C GLN A 115 -3.00 9.20 2.20
N ALA A 116 -2.91 10.52 2.05
CA ALA A 116 -1.65 11.25 2.18
C ALA A 116 -1.05 11.07 3.59
N GLY A 117 0.26 10.86 3.67
CA GLY A 117 0.98 10.64 4.93
C GLY A 117 1.08 9.19 5.40
N TYR A 118 0.30 8.27 4.82
CA TYR A 118 0.30 6.86 5.23
C TYR A 118 1.62 6.14 4.89
N VAL A 119 2.10 6.32 3.67
CA VAL A 119 3.38 5.75 3.24
C VAL A 119 4.53 6.32 4.07
N GLU A 120 4.50 7.63 4.32
CA GLU A 120 5.49 8.31 5.15
C GLU A 120 5.45 7.80 6.61
N THR A 121 4.27 7.52 7.15
CA THR A 121 4.12 6.94 8.50
C THR A 121 4.78 5.57 8.58
N PHE A 122 4.57 4.71 7.59
CA PHE A 122 5.28 3.43 7.46
C PHE A 122 6.80 3.61 7.42
N LEU A 123 7.30 4.46 6.52
CA LEU A 123 8.73 4.70 6.34
C LEU A 123 9.39 5.21 7.62
N ASN A 124 8.74 6.17 8.29
CA ASN A 124 9.22 6.73 9.55
C ASN A 124 9.25 5.69 10.68
N TYR A 125 8.19 4.87 10.80
CA TYR A 125 8.10 3.84 11.84
C TYR A 125 9.23 2.80 11.73
N PHE A 126 9.59 2.39 10.52
CA PHE A 126 10.68 1.44 10.26
C PHE A 126 12.03 2.10 10.03
N ASN A 127 12.16 3.43 10.19
CA ASN A 127 13.38 4.21 9.95
C ASN A 127 13.94 4.01 8.53
N ILE A 128 13.07 3.95 7.53
CA ILE A 128 13.43 3.83 6.13
C ILE A 128 13.56 5.23 5.55
N ASP A 129 14.77 5.60 5.17
CA ASP A 129 15.03 6.89 4.52
C ASP A 129 14.50 6.93 3.08
N ILE A 130 13.93 8.09 2.71
CA ILE A 130 13.60 8.44 1.32
C ILE A 130 14.30 9.74 0.94
N LYS A 131 14.46 10.00 -0.37
CA LYS A 131 15.04 11.27 -0.90
C LYS A 131 16.48 11.55 -0.48
N LYS A 132 17.21 10.55 -0.01
CA LYS A 132 18.66 10.62 0.27
C LYS A 132 19.41 9.85 -0.81
N GLU A 133 20.66 10.22 -1.02
CA GLU A 133 21.56 9.40 -1.83
C GLU A 133 21.64 7.98 -1.25
N ASN A 134 21.41 6.99 -2.09
CA ASN A 134 21.31 5.56 -1.71
C ASN A 134 20.14 5.21 -0.76
N ALA A 135 19.06 5.98 -0.74
CA ALA A 135 17.86 5.62 0.00
C ALA A 135 17.35 4.22 -0.38
N LEU A 136 16.82 3.48 0.60
CA LEU A 136 16.26 2.16 0.35
C LEU A 136 15.03 2.27 -0.56
N ILE A 137 14.14 3.23 -0.30
CA ILE A 137 13.02 3.61 -1.16
C ILE A 137 13.31 4.98 -1.76
N GLU A 138 13.36 5.08 -3.09
CA GLU A 138 13.76 6.32 -3.77
C GLU A 138 12.62 7.32 -3.92
N ASP A 139 11.40 6.82 -4.12
CA ASP A 139 10.23 7.68 -4.34
C ASP A 139 8.94 6.95 -3.99
N ILE A 140 7.90 7.72 -3.69
CA ILE A 140 6.59 7.22 -3.29
C ILE A 140 5.49 8.02 -3.96
N GLU A 141 4.33 7.39 -4.16
CA GLU A 141 3.12 8.09 -4.57
C GLU A 141 1.88 7.40 -3.99
N CYS A 142 0.84 8.16 -3.72
CA CYS A 142 -0.42 7.59 -3.29
C CYS A 142 -1.63 8.39 -3.79
N TYR A 143 -2.81 7.76 -3.75
CA TYR A 143 -4.07 8.39 -4.14
C TYR A 143 -4.33 9.70 -3.37
N GLY A 144 -4.08 9.71 -2.07
CA GLY A 144 -4.32 10.87 -1.21
C GLY A 144 -3.49 12.12 -1.56
N ASN A 145 -2.39 11.97 -2.30
CA ASN A 145 -1.55 13.12 -2.70
C ASN A 145 -2.11 13.89 -3.90
N ASN A 146 -2.79 13.22 -4.84
CA ASN A 146 -3.11 13.81 -6.14
C ASN A 146 -4.44 13.34 -6.75
N PHE A 147 -5.12 12.39 -6.12
CA PHE A 147 -6.39 11.79 -6.53
C PHE A 147 -6.36 11.11 -7.92
N LEU A 148 -5.18 10.74 -8.41
CA LEU A 148 -5.03 9.94 -9.62
C LEU A 148 -5.27 8.45 -9.32
N SER A 149 -5.69 7.67 -10.34
CA SER A 149 -5.80 6.22 -10.21
C SER A 149 -4.45 5.59 -9.86
N LYS A 150 -4.46 4.39 -9.25
CA LYS A 150 -3.22 3.66 -8.95
C LYS A 150 -2.41 3.44 -10.23
N GLY A 151 -3.04 3.10 -11.37
CA GLY A 151 -2.37 2.94 -12.64
C GLY A 151 -1.69 4.22 -13.13
N GLN A 152 -2.37 5.37 -13.01
CA GLN A 152 -1.80 6.67 -13.33
C GLN A 152 -0.62 7.02 -12.41
N ASN A 153 -0.72 6.71 -11.12
CA ASN A 153 0.36 6.93 -10.15
C ASN A 153 1.58 6.02 -10.43
N ILE A 154 1.36 4.76 -10.82
CA ILE A 154 2.44 3.87 -11.28
C ILE A 154 3.14 4.49 -12.51
N ALA A 155 2.40 4.89 -13.53
CA ALA A 155 2.96 5.52 -14.72
C ALA A 155 3.69 6.83 -14.41
N LEU A 156 3.17 7.63 -13.47
CA LEU A 156 3.79 8.87 -12.98
C LEU A 156 5.15 8.60 -12.35
N VAL A 157 5.25 7.59 -11.46
CA VAL A 157 6.51 7.22 -10.80
C VAL A 157 7.53 6.71 -11.83
N VAL A 158 7.12 5.88 -12.78
CA VAL A 158 8.00 5.43 -13.89
C VAL A 158 8.58 6.61 -14.66
N LYS A 159 7.72 7.54 -15.09
CA LYS A 159 8.12 8.72 -15.87
C LYS A 159 9.00 9.67 -15.06
N ARG A 160 8.61 9.99 -13.83
CA ARG A 160 9.28 10.94 -12.94
C ARG A 160 10.70 10.50 -12.59
N ASN A 161 10.88 9.16 -12.48
CA ASN A 161 12.17 8.57 -12.14
C ASN A 161 12.99 8.08 -13.35
N ASN A 162 12.52 8.31 -14.58
CA ASN A 162 13.17 7.90 -15.82
C ASN A 162 13.53 6.40 -15.83
N LEU A 163 12.57 5.53 -15.48
CA LEU A 163 12.79 4.10 -15.47
C LEU A 163 12.75 3.53 -16.90
N ASP A 164 13.79 2.82 -17.29
CA ASP A 164 13.85 2.14 -18.59
C ASP A 164 12.98 0.87 -18.62
N LYS A 165 12.92 0.17 -17.46
CA LYS A 165 12.06 -0.98 -17.20
C LYS A 165 11.52 -0.88 -15.77
N ALA A 166 10.30 -1.35 -15.56
CA ALA A 166 9.73 -1.47 -14.23
C ALA A 166 8.81 -2.68 -14.13
N VAL A 167 8.58 -3.14 -12.89
CA VAL A 167 7.59 -4.16 -12.53
C VAL A 167 6.83 -3.67 -11.32
N TYR A 168 5.55 -4.00 -11.24
CA TYR A 168 4.75 -3.77 -10.05
C TYR A 168 4.55 -5.07 -9.27
N VAL A 169 4.65 -5.00 -7.95
CA VAL A 169 4.44 -6.11 -7.02
C VAL A 169 3.24 -5.77 -6.15
N GLY A 170 2.23 -6.61 -6.15
CA GLY A 170 0.99 -6.40 -5.37
C GLY A 170 0.30 -7.72 -5.10
N ASP A 171 -0.79 -7.71 -4.31
CA ASP A 171 -1.41 -8.93 -3.80
C ASP A 171 -2.87 -9.13 -4.22
N ILE A 172 -3.55 -8.11 -4.77
CA ILE A 172 -4.96 -8.18 -5.15
C ILE A 172 -5.20 -7.96 -6.65
N GLN A 173 -6.39 -8.34 -7.12
CA GLN A 173 -6.77 -8.19 -8.54
C GLN A 173 -6.67 -6.74 -9.03
N SER A 174 -7.06 -5.75 -8.19
CA SER A 174 -6.98 -4.34 -8.59
C SER A 174 -5.55 -3.82 -8.77
N ASP A 175 -4.55 -4.45 -8.14
CA ASP A 175 -3.14 -4.15 -8.40
C ASP A 175 -2.72 -4.60 -9.80
N TYR A 176 -3.13 -5.82 -10.16
CA TYR A 176 -2.92 -6.33 -11.51
C TYR A 176 -3.59 -5.43 -12.57
N ASP A 177 -4.86 -5.08 -12.36
CA ASP A 177 -5.61 -4.24 -13.29
C ASP A 177 -4.96 -2.85 -13.46
N SER A 178 -4.53 -2.23 -12.35
CA SER A 178 -3.81 -0.95 -12.34
C SER A 178 -2.44 -1.04 -13.01
N THR A 179 -1.76 -2.19 -12.86
CA THR A 179 -0.47 -2.45 -13.51
C THR A 179 -0.64 -2.58 -15.02
N CYS A 180 -1.72 -3.24 -15.47
CA CYS A 180 -2.08 -3.30 -16.89
C CYS A 180 -2.39 -1.92 -17.47
N GLU A 181 -3.11 -1.05 -16.74
CA GLU A 181 -3.36 0.35 -17.11
C GLU A 181 -2.05 1.11 -17.32
N ALA A 182 -1.05 0.88 -16.46
CA ALA A 182 0.28 1.48 -16.56
C ALA A 182 1.18 0.84 -17.63
N GLY A 183 0.78 -0.27 -18.23
CA GLY A 183 1.54 -0.98 -19.25
C GLY A 183 2.79 -1.71 -18.73
N LEU A 184 2.78 -2.14 -17.46
CA LEU A 184 3.91 -2.82 -16.83
C LEU A 184 3.65 -4.32 -16.60
N PRO A 185 4.70 -5.14 -16.47
CA PRO A 185 4.59 -6.48 -15.91
C PRO A 185 4.23 -6.45 -14.41
N PHE A 186 3.53 -7.51 -13.96
CA PHE A 186 3.07 -7.69 -12.60
C PHE A 186 3.67 -8.96 -11.97
N ILE A 187 3.98 -8.89 -10.68
CA ILE A 187 4.34 -10.03 -9.83
C ILE A 187 3.33 -10.12 -8.69
N HIS A 188 2.69 -11.27 -8.53
CA HIS A 188 1.68 -11.50 -7.49
C HIS A 188 2.31 -11.94 -6.17
N ALA A 189 2.09 -11.17 -5.11
CA ALA A 189 2.42 -11.51 -3.73
C ALA A 189 1.30 -12.40 -3.12
N SER A 190 1.36 -13.72 -3.36
CA SER A 190 0.27 -14.65 -3.04
C SER A 190 0.07 -14.92 -1.53
N TYR A 191 0.92 -14.37 -0.69
CA TYR A 191 0.81 -14.40 0.77
C TYR A 191 -0.04 -13.25 1.34
N GLY A 192 -0.42 -12.29 0.50
CA GLY A 192 -1.21 -11.12 0.88
C GLY A 192 -2.69 -11.39 1.13
N PHE A 193 -3.52 -10.37 1.00
CA PHE A 193 -4.94 -10.44 1.37
C PHE A 193 -5.83 -11.03 0.29
N GLY A 194 -5.42 -10.97 -0.98
CA GLY A 194 -6.28 -11.30 -2.11
C GLY A 194 -5.81 -12.44 -2.98
N LYS A 195 -6.57 -12.63 -4.04
CA LYS A 195 -6.29 -13.56 -5.12
C LYS A 195 -6.45 -12.84 -6.44
N ILE A 196 -5.73 -13.30 -7.46
CA ILE A 196 -5.89 -12.83 -8.83
C ILE A 196 -6.41 -13.95 -9.71
N ASN A 197 -7.11 -13.59 -10.79
CA ASN A 197 -7.76 -14.54 -11.69
C ASN A 197 -7.00 -14.71 -13.01
N VAL A 198 -5.70 -14.40 -13.01
CA VAL A 198 -4.81 -14.47 -14.18
C VAL A 198 -3.51 -15.18 -13.82
N GLU A 199 -2.89 -15.80 -14.81
CA GLU A 199 -1.61 -16.45 -14.63
C GLU A 199 -0.47 -15.44 -14.84
N VAL A 200 0.29 -15.18 -13.76
CA VAL A 200 1.42 -14.24 -13.72
C VAL A 200 2.54 -14.83 -12.86
N PRO A 201 3.75 -14.28 -12.89
CA PRO A 201 4.79 -14.62 -11.93
C PRO A 201 4.32 -14.43 -10.48
N VAL A 202 4.60 -15.39 -9.60
CA VAL A 202 4.10 -15.45 -8.21
C VAL A 202 5.27 -15.55 -7.26
N ILE A 203 5.21 -14.81 -6.16
CA ILE A 203 6.04 -14.99 -4.97
C ILE A 203 5.19 -15.52 -3.81
N LYS A 204 5.68 -16.54 -3.09
CA LYS A 204 5.04 -17.13 -1.92
C LYS A 204 5.56 -16.56 -0.61
N THR A 205 6.73 -15.95 -0.67
CA THR A 205 7.37 -15.16 0.39
C THR A 205 7.96 -13.90 -0.25
N PHE A 206 8.17 -12.85 0.52
CA PHE A 206 8.78 -11.63 -0.02
C PHE A 206 10.21 -11.90 -0.53
N ALA A 207 10.93 -12.82 0.11
CA ALA A 207 12.29 -13.20 -0.28
C ALA A 207 12.39 -13.81 -1.68
N ASP A 208 11.33 -14.50 -2.17
CA ASP A 208 11.31 -15.09 -3.51
C ASP A 208 11.49 -14.04 -4.61
N LEU A 209 11.23 -12.76 -4.29
CA LEU A 209 11.30 -11.67 -5.26
C LEU A 209 12.69 -11.52 -5.87
N THR A 210 13.76 -11.79 -5.13
CA THR A 210 15.13 -11.70 -5.64
C THR A 210 15.39 -12.62 -6.85
N GLU A 211 14.72 -13.78 -6.89
CA GLU A 211 14.83 -14.73 -8.00
C GLU A 211 13.82 -14.47 -9.11
N VAL A 212 12.58 -14.08 -8.75
CA VAL A 212 11.48 -13.92 -9.68
C VAL A 212 11.67 -12.66 -10.52
N VAL A 213 12.10 -11.55 -9.93
CA VAL A 213 12.25 -10.26 -10.64
C VAL A 213 13.24 -10.33 -11.78
N CYS A 214 14.33 -11.08 -11.65
CA CYS A 214 15.33 -11.26 -12.72
C CYS A 214 14.77 -11.93 -13.99
N LYS A 215 13.66 -12.64 -13.87
CA LYS A 215 12.99 -13.33 -15.00
C LYS A 215 11.95 -12.42 -15.68
N VAL A 216 11.60 -11.31 -15.05
CA VAL A 216 10.53 -10.39 -15.48
C VAL A 216 11.11 -9.14 -16.14
N ILE A 217 12.16 -8.55 -15.55
CA ILE A 217 12.78 -7.31 -16.04
C ILE A 217 14.33 -7.34 -16.14
#